data_21cd7c3a94d4fa9c13f503c81ba7ad6b
#
_entry.id   21cd7c3a94d4fa9c13f503c81ba7ad6b
#
_cell.length_a   1.000
_cell.length_b   1.000
_cell.length_c   1.000
_cell.angle_alpha   90.00
_cell.angle_beta   90.00
_cell.angle_gamma   90.00
#
_symmetry.space_group_name_H-M   'P 1'
#
loop_
_entity.id
_entity.type
_entity.pdbx_description
1 polymer ?
#
loop_
_entity_poly.entity_id
_entity_poly.type
_entity_poly.pdbx_seq_one_letter_code
_entity_poly.pdbx_strand_id
1 'polypeptide(L)'
;MRTLTLRIYLTVVAVLLLFAFGSGWLFQRQIEQERQNSESVVSDRMSAWGDLIQRSLPSPDAPAADQAAALLEWSQRLRMPLALDSSQGARIVASDSFLRRQSETGSRGFAVPLDDGRTLWVMRPGLRQGMRGPPGQGAREAGGRGSQVLGVPFLPPAWQRGIGPLVVLVLLFIAVAAGAWPAVRHLTRRLQALKKGVEQFGAGQLHHRVEVSGRDEVAAVAASFNLAAERIETLVRSHQSLLANASHELRSPLARMKMAVSMLDDASPEQQQRLKREIDTNVAELDALVEEVLLASRLDAVQRVERREPVDLLALAAEEGARVDAQVDGSSATVQGDERLLRRALRNLLENARRYAGDDVTVLVATSGNQATVQVCDRGPGVPEAQRERIFEPFYRLPGHAEQAGGVGLGLSLVKQIAERHGGGVRCLAREGGGSCFELRFPAA
;
A
#
# COMPACT_ATOMS: atom_id res chain seq x y z
N MET A 1 -25.51 -6.74 -4.95
CA MET A 1 -24.07 -6.45 -5.17
C MET A 1 -23.26 -7.21 -4.12
N ARG A 2 -22.45 -8.17 -4.53
CA ARG A 2 -21.61 -8.92 -3.59
C ARG A 2 -20.49 -7.99 -3.15
N THR A 3 -20.50 -7.59 -1.90
CA THR A 3 -19.49 -6.68 -1.33
C THR A 3 -18.09 -7.30 -1.46
N LEU A 4 -17.07 -6.49 -1.69
CA LEU A 4 -15.66 -6.90 -1.77
C LEU A 4 -15.25 -7.74 -0.54
N THR A 5 -15.76 -7.37 0.63
CA THR A 5 -15.62 -8.09 1.90
C THR A 5 -16.05 -9.55 1.78
N LEU A 6 -17.22 -9.80 1.19
CA LEU A 6 -17.75 -11.17 1.04
C LEU A 6 -16.88 -12.00 0.07
N ARG A 7 -16.38 -11.40 -1.00
CA ARG A 7 -15.49 -12.09 -1.95
C ARG A 7 -14.17 -12.49 -1.31
N ILE A 8 -13.49 -11.54 -0.63
CA ILE A 8 -12.21 -11.82 0.05
C ILE A 8 -12.42 -12.88 1.15
N TYR A 9 -13.48 -12.75 1.95
CA TYR A 9 -13.77 -13.73 2.98
C TYR A 9 -14.06 -15.10 2.41
N LEU A 10 -14.88 -15.21 1.36
CA LEU A 10 -15.17 -16.48 0.69
C LEU A 10 -13.93 -17.13 0.07
N THR A 11 -13.01 -16.35 -0.50
CA THR A 11 -11.76 -16.91 -1.02
C THR A 11 -10.88 -17.45 0.09
N VAL A 12 -10.73 -16.74 1.20
CA VAL A 12 -9.97 -17.21 2.36
C VAL A 12 -10.59 -18.48 2.94
N VAL A 13 -11.92 -18.52 3.11
CA VAL A 13 -12.64 -19.69 3.59
C VAL A 13 -12.50 -20.86 2.61
N ALA A 14 -12.61 -20.63 1.30
CA ALA A 14 -12.44 -21.67 0.29
C ALA A 14 -11.03 -22.28 0.29
N VAL A 15 -10.00 -21.46 0.40
CA VAL A 15 -8.59 -21.92 0.49
C VAL A 15 -8.38 -22.75 1.77
N LEU A 16 -8.91 -22.30 2.90
CA LEU A 16 -8.83 -23.04 4.16
C LEU A 16 -9.58 -24.38 4.09
N LEU A 17 -10.76 -24.42 3.45
CA LEU A 17 -11.51 -25.66 3.24
C LEU A 17 -10.75 -26.63 2.33
N LEU A 18 -10.15 -26.15 1.23
CA LEU A 18 -9.33 -26.98 0.34
C LEU A 18 -8.12 -27.57 1.07
N PHE A 19 -7.46 -26.74 1.89
CA PHE A 19 -6.34 -27.20 2.71
C PHE A 19 -6.78 -28.24 3.74
N ALA A 20 -7.91 -28.00 4.42
CA ALA A 20 -8.47 -28.92 5.39
C ALA A 20 -8.87 -30.27 4.76
N PHE A 21 -9.52 -30.22 3.60
CA PHE A 21 -9.91 -31.43 2.86
C PHE A 21 -8.69 -32.19 2.33
N GLY A 22 -7.72 -31.48 1.73
CA GLY A 22 -6.49 -32.06 1.20
C GLY A 22 -5.64 -32.73 2.27
N SER A 23 -5.45 -32.08 3.43
CA SER A 23 -4.69 -32.67 4.55
C SER A 23 -5.43 -33.85 5.18
N GLY A 24 -6.76 -33.80 5.30
CA GLY A 24 -7.58 -34.92 5.76
C GLY A 24 -7.48 -36.14 4.84
N TRP A 25 -7.55 -35.91 3.53
CA TRP A 25 -7.41 -36.97 2.52
C TRP A 25 -6.00 -37.61 2.54
N LEU A 26 -4.95 -36.81 2.61
CA LEU A 26 -3.56 -37.30 2.73
C LEU A 26 -3.37 -38.15 3.99
N PHE A 27 -3.89 -37.67 5.12
CA PHE A 27 -3.81 -38.40 6.39
C PHE A 27 -4.55 -39.73 6.36
N GLN A 28 -5.74 -39.75 5.74
CA GLN A 28 -6.52 -41.00 5.57
C GLN A 28 -5.77 -41.99 4.68
N ARG A 29 -5.17 -41.54 3.60
CA ARG A 29 -4.37 -42.37 2.69
C ARG A 29 -3.13 -42.94 3.37
N GLN A 30 -2.49 -42.19 4.24
CA GLN A 30 -1.33 -42.66 5.00
C GLN A 30 -1.69 -43.75 6.01
N ILE A 31 -2.84 -43.60 6.70
CA ILE A 31 -3.36 -44.63 7.62
C ILE A 31 -3.70 -45.94 6.84
N GLU A 32 -4.25 -45.82 5.67
CA GLU A 32 -4.62 -46.97 4.83
C GLU A 32 -3.38 -47.72 4.31
N GLN A 33 -2.31 -47.00 3.94
CA GLN A 33 -1.01 -47.59 3.57
C GLN A 33 -0.33 -48.28 4.76
N GLU A 34 -0.37 -47.70 5.94
CA GLU A 34 0.20 -48.32 7.16
C GLU A 34 -0.56 -49.61 7.53
N ARG A 35 -1.86 -49.67 7.33
CA ARG A 35 -2.66 -50.86 7.54
C ARG A 35 -2.28 -51.98 6.56
N GLN A 36 -2.19 -51.68 5.25
CA GLN A 36 -1.79 -52.65 4.23
C GLN A 36 -0.39 -53.19 4.45
N ASN A 37 0.59 -52.33 4.80
CA ASN A 37 1.96 -52.74 5.11
C ASN A 37 2.01 -53.62 6.36
N SER A 38 1.17 -53.38 7.36
CA SER A 38 1.17 -54.21 8.56
C SER A 38 0.55 -55.59 8.34
N GLU A 39 -0.44 -55.68 7.45
CA GLU A 39 -1.06 -56.94 7.08
C GLU A 39 -0.11 -57.83 6.23
N SER A 40 0.60 -57.25 5.26
CA SER A 40 1.56 -57.98 4.43
C SER A 40 2.74 -58.55 5.25
N VAL A 41 3.32 -57.76 6.14
CA VAL A 41 4.42 -58.20 7.01
C VAL A 41 3.97 -59.35 7.94
N VAL A 42 2.72 -59.33 8.40
CA VAL A 42 2.19 -60.43 9.23
C VAL A 42 1.98 -61.68 8.39
N SER A 43 1.46 -61.54 7.18
CA SER A 43 1.24 -62.65 6.24
C SER A 43 2.56 -63.36 5.87
N ASP A 44 3.58 -62.57 5.48
CA ASP A 44 4.92 -63.09 5.11
C ASP A 44 5.62 -63.82 6.26
N ARG A 45 5.48 -63.32 7.48
CA ARG A 45 6.00 -64.02 8.67
C ARG A 45 5.26 -65.29 8.97
N MET A 46 3.96 -65.34 8.77
CA MET A 46 3.18 -66.53 9.04
C MET A 46 3.44 -67.64 7.99
N SER A 47 3.66 -67.30 6.72
CA SER A 47 4.06 -68.27 5.70
C SER A 47 5.47 -68.85 5.99
N ALA A 48 6.43 -68.01 6.33
CA ALA A 48 7.78 -68.46 6.71
C ALA A 48 7.78 -69.41 7.93
N TRP A 49 6.89 -69.21 8.90
CA TRP A 49 6.69 -70.12 10.02
C TRP A 49 6.00 -71.43 9.56
N GLY A 50 5.06 -71.33 8.63
CA GLY A 50 4.47 -72.53 8.02
C GLY A 50 5.46 -73.43 7.39
N ASP A 51 6.37 -72.91 6.56
CA ASP A 51 7.47 -73.67 5.92
C ASP A 51 8.41 -74.33 6.91
N LEU A 52 8.77 -73.64 8.00
CA LEU A 52 9.62 -74.21 9.05
C LEU A 52 8.93 -75.39 9.76
N ILE A 53 7.68 -75.24 10.10
CA ILE A 53 6.92 -76.30 10.78
C ILE A 53 6.68 -77.46 9.80
N GLN A 54 6.37 -77.25 8.52
CA GLN A 54 6.18 -78.26 7.51
C GLN A 54 7.39 -79.20 7.36
N ARG A 55 8.61 -78.63 7.37
CA ARG A 55 9.83 -79.40 7.22
C ARG A 55 10.10 -80.36 8.40
N SER A 56 9.45 -80.12 9.51
CA SER A 56 9.62 -80.90 10.75
C SER A 56 8.41 -81.79 11.07
N LEU A 57 7.33 -81.68 10.31
CA LEU A 57 6.17 -82.56 10.42
C LEU A 57 6.40 -83.86 9.67
N PRO A 58 5.88 -84.98 10.13
CA PRO A 58 5.85 -86.24 9.39
C PRO A 58 5.13 -86.06 8.06
N SER A 59 5.46 -86.97 7.09
CA SER A 59 4.78 -86.98 5.79
C SER A 59 3.27 -87.05 5.91
N PRO A 60 2.49 -86.56 4.93
CA PRO A 60 1.04 -86.61 4.96
C PRO A 60 0.46 -87.99 5.09
N ASP A 61 1.25 -88.99 4.61
CA ASP A 61 0.87 -90.42 4.64
C ASP A 61 1.22 -91.11 5.97
N ALA A 62 1.91 -90.44 6.87
CA ALA A 62 2.24 -91.02 8.18
C ALA A 62 0.98 -91.14 9.08
N PRO A 63 1.02 -92.10 10.06
CA PRO A 63 -0.12 -92.30 10.97
C PRO A 63 -0.55 -90.95 11.62
N ALA A 64 -1.85 -90.74 11.74
CA ALA A 64 -2.39 -89.46 12.33
C ALA A 64 -1.89 -89.27 13.76
N ALA A 65 -1.53 -90.29 14.51
CA ALA A 65 -0.94 -90.18 15.86
C ALA A 65 0.43 -89.55 15.84
N ASP A 66 1.28 -89.87 14.86
CA ASP A 66 2.65 -89.28 14.74
C ASP A 66 2.59 -87.81 14.30
N GLN A 67 1.68 -87.50 13.36
CA GLN A 67 1.43 -86.10 12.95
C GLN A 67 0.92 -85.21 14.12
N ALA A 68 0.03 -85.85 14.93
CA ALA A 68 -0.53 -85.19 16.10
C ALA A 68 0.54 -84.91 17.17
N ALA A 69 1.40 -85.88 17.47
CA ALA A 69 2.47 -85.75 18.44
C ALA A 69 3.46 -84.62 18.04
N ALA A 70 3.88 -84.59 16.77
CA ALA A 70 4.78 -83.60 16.26
C ALA A 70 4.19 -82.17 16.33
N LEU A 71 2.93 -81.97 15.98
CA LEU A 71 2.31 -80.66 16.07
C LEU A 71 2.13 -80.19 17.52
N LEU A 72 1.75 -81.09 18.41
CA LEU A 72 1.62 -80.73 19.84
C LEU A 72 2.97 -80.35 20.47
N GLU A 73 4.05 -81.02 20.10
CA GLU A 73 5.42 -80.64 20.50
C GLU A 73 5.75 -79.22 20.02
N TRP A 74 5.49 -78.88 18.74
CA TRP A 74 5.70 -77.55 18.22
C TRP A 74 4.81 -76.51 18.89
N SER A 75 3.54 -76.82 19.16
CA SER A 75 2.64 -75.92 19.89
C SER A 75 3.14 -75.60 21.28
N GLN A 76 3.76 -76.56 21.97
CA GLN A 76 4.38 -76.38 23.30
C GLN A 76 5.66 -75.58 23.22
N ARG A 77 6.56 -75.91 22.29
CA ARG A 77 7.85 -75.19 22.11
C ARG A 77 7.66 -73.73 21.72
N LEU A 78 6.77 -73.44 20.81
CA LEU A 78 6.46 -72.10 20.33
C LEU A 78 5.51 -71.34 21.25
N ARG A 79 4.90 -72.01 22.21
CA ARG A 79 3.82 -71.51 23.06
C ARG A 79 2.70 -70.83 22.23
N MET A 80 2.43 -71.43 21.06
CA MET A 80 1.43 -70.88 20.13
C MET A 80 0.28 -71.92 19.97
N PRO A 81 -0.96 -71.43 19.93
CA PRO A 81 -2.14 -72.29 19.64
C PRO A 81 -2.09 -72.66 18.17
N LEU A 82 -1.87 -73.97 17.90
CA LEU A 82 -1.78 -74.55 16.58
C LEU A 82 -2.84 -75.63 16.36
N ALA A 83 -3.29 -75.78 15.11
CA ALA A 83 -4.08 -76.93 14.68
C ALA A 83 -3.73 -77.28 13.24
N LEU A 84 -3.89 -78.54 12.86
CA LEU A 84 -3.57 -79.06 11.53
C LEU A 84 -4.79 -79.76 10.93
N ASP A 85 -5.11 -79.34 9.70
CA ASP A 85 -6.17 -79.97 8.89
C ASP A 85 -5.53 -80.72 7.74
N SER A 86 -6.14 -81.83 7.35
CA SER A 86 -5.73 -82.61 6.20
C SER A 86 -6.00 -81.88 4.86
N SER A 87 -5.48 -82.44 3.75
CA SER A 87 -5.76 -81.94 2.41
C SER A 87 -7.25 -81.92 2.03
N GLN A 88 -8.05 -82.79 2.74
CA GLN A 88 -9.49 -82.83 2.57
C GLN A 88 -10.27 -81.92 3.54
N GLY A 89 -9.59 -81.13 4.35
CA GLY A 89 -10.19 -80.17 5.31
C GLY A 89 -10.64 -80.81 6.62
N ALA A 90 -10.34 -82.08 6.86
CA ALA A 90 -10.65 -82.76 8.10
C ALA A 90 -9.56 -82.47 9.17
N ARG A 91 -9.98 -82.11 10.43
CA ARG A 91 -9.08 -81.81 11.53
C ARG A 91 -8.30 -83.08 11.92
N ILE A 92 -6.93 -83.03 11.82
CA ILE A 92 -6.05 -84.12 12.22
C ILE A 92 -5.76 -83.89 13.75
N VAL A 93 -5.40 -82.68 14.17
CA VAL A 93 -5.09 -82.37 15.57
C VAL A 93 -5.26 -80.89 15.82
N ALA A 94 -5.58 -80.54 17.08
CA ALA A 94 -5.54 -79.21 17.59
C ALA A 94 -4.98 -79.20 19.00
N SER A 95 -4.12 -78.22 19.34
CA SER A 95 -3.63 -78.04 20.70
C SER A 95 -4.76 -77.59 21.62
N ASP A 96 -4.68 -77.91 22.89
CA ASP A 96 -5.62 -77.48 23.92
C ASP A 96 -5.77 -75.95 24.00
N SER A 97 -4.72 -75.27 23.78
CA SER A 97 -4.70 -73.80 23.73
C SER A 97 -5.44 -73.24 22.50
N PHE A 98 -5.46 -73.98 21.37
CA PHE A 98 -6.22 -73.62 20.18
C PHE A 98 -7.71 -73.85 20.41
N LEU A 99 -8.09 -75.00 20.95
CA LEU A 99 -9.51 -75.33 21.19
C LEU A 99 -10.15 -74.40 22.20
N ARG A 100 -9.45 -74.07 23.30
CA ARG A 100 -9.94 -73.08 24.27
C ARG A 100 -10.17 -71.71 23.66
N ARG A 101 -9.25 -71.22 22.83
CA ARG A 101 -9.40 -69.94 22.14
C ARG A 101 -10.47 -69.94 21.07
N GLN A 102 -10.57 -71.02 20.34
CA GLN A 102 -11.63 -71.15 19.36
C GLN A 102 -13.04 -71.07 20.00
N SER A 103 -13.21 -71.68 21.19
CA SER A 103 -14.46 -71.53 21.92
C SER A 103 -14.70 -70.17 22.51
N GLU A 104 -13.63 -69.47 22.92
CA GLU A 104 -13.72 -68.09 23.49
C GLU A 104 -13.93 -66.98 22.47
N THR A 105 -13.33 -67.12 21.29
CA THR A 105 -13.29 -66.03 20.28
C THR A 105 -14.18 -66.31 19.05
N GLY A 106 -14.65 -67.52 18.86
CA GLY A 106 -15.41 -67.91 17.66
C GLY A 106 -14.57 -67.93 16.37
N SER A 107 -13.28 -67.54 16.46
CA SER A 107 -12.39 -67.41 15.30
C SER A 107 -11.64 -68.73 15.03
N ARG A 108 -11.50 -69.12 13.76
CA ARG A 108 -10.72 -70.26 13.32
C ARG A 108 -9.20 -70.01 13.28
N GLY A 109 -8.73 -68.80 13.54
CA GLY A 109 -7.34 -68.38 13.38
C GLY A 109 -6.95 -68.09 11.93
N PHE A 110 -5.65 -67.94 11.69
CA PHE A 110 -5.08 -67.71 10.36
C PHE A 110 -4.74 -69.10 9.73
N ALA A 111 -5.24 -69.33 8.53
CA ALA A 111 -4.91 -70.52 7.77
C ALA A 111 -3.61 -70.27 7.00
N VAL A 112 -2.65 -71.15 7.19
CA VAL A 112 -1.39 -71.19 6.45
C VAL A 112 -1.41 -72.50 5.63
N PRO A 113 -1.59 -72.43 4.31
CA PRO A 113 -1.53 -73.61 3.46
C PRO A 113 -0.08 -74.13 3.43
N LEU A 114 0.09 -75.44 3.59
CA LEU A 114 1.38 -76.10 3.47
C LEU A 114 1.50 -76.67 2.04
N ASP A 115 2.74 -76.82 1.52
CA ASP A 115 3.04 -77.29 0.17
C ASP A 115 2.54 -78.75 -0.08
N ASP A 116 2.30 -79.50 0.97
CA ASP A 116 1.80 -80.86 0.93
C ASP A 116 0.28 -80.95 0.95
N GLY A 117 -0.42 -79.84 0.79
CA GLY A 117 -1.88 -79.76 0.72
C GLY A 117 -2.59 -79.69 2.08
N ARG A 118 -1.87 -79.85 3.21
CA ARG A 118 -2.42 -79.70 4.56
C ARG A 118 -2.54 -78.21 4.91
N THR A 119 -3.38 -77.86 5.89
CA THR A 119 -3.58 -76.49 6.34
C THR A 119 -3.20 -76.38 7.81
N LEU A 120 -2.21 -75.53 8.10
CA LEU A 120 -1.82 -75.21 9.46
C LEU A 120 -2.61 -73.99 9.96
N TRP A 121 -3.34 -74.15 11.04
CA TRP A 121 -4.06 -73.05 11.68
C TRP A 121 -3.24 -72.47 12.85
N VAL A 122 -3.02 -71.15 12.83
CA VAL A 122 -2.27 -70.44 13.86
C VAL A 122 -3.16 -69.38 14.48
N MET A 123 -3.30 -69.42 15.80
CA MET A 123 -3.93 -68.32 16.52
C MET A 123 -2.90 -67.41 17.18
N ARG A 124 -3.10 -66.08 17.09
CA ARG A 124 -2.26 -65.13 17.81
C ARG A 124 -2.29 -65.40 19.31
N PRO A 125 -1.14 -65.36 20.01
CA PRO A 125 -1.11 -65.30 21.46
C PRO A 125 -1.85 -64.02 21.87
N GLY A 126 -2.99 -64.12 22.54
CA GLY A 126 -3.78 -62.99 22.97
C GLY A 126 -2.94 -62.11 23.91
N LEU A 127 -2.85 -60.85 23.56
CA LEU A 127 -2.52 -59.83 24.58
C LEU A 127 -3.61 -59.94 25.67
N ARG A 128 -3.22 -60.41 26.84
CA ARG A 128 -4.09 -60.45 28.03
C ARG A 128 -4.65 -59.07 28.22
N GLN A 129 -5.98 -58.90 27.98
CA GLN A 129 -6.69 -57.75 28.45
C GLN A 129 -6.57 -57.79 29.98
N GLY A 130 -5.87 -56.80 30.51
CA GLY A 130 -5.41 -56.77 31.90
C GLY A 130 -6.53 -56.92 32.88
N MET A 131 -6.46 -58.00 33.66
CA MET A 131 -7.05 -58.04 34.97
C MET A 131 -6.29 -57.03 35.86
N ARG A 132 -7.04 -56.11 36.47
CA ARG A 132 -6.59 -55.22 37.53
C ARG A 132 -5.92 -56.00 38.64
N GLY A 133 -4.59 -55.79 38.82
CA GLY A 133 -3.84 -56.12 39.99
C GLY A 133 -3.44 -54.82 40.72
N PRO A 134 -3.24 -54.83 42.04
CA PRO A 134 -2.96 -53.61 42.79
C PRO A 134 -1.58 -53.01 42.51
N PRO A 135 -1.34 -51.73 42.81
CA PRO A 135 -0.13 -51.03 42.43
C PRO A 135 1.08 -51.46 43.30
N GLY A 136 2.07 -52.11 42.66
CA GLY A 136 3.33 -52.47 43.26
C GLY A 136 4.48 -52.15 42.35
N GLN A 137 5.42 -51.44 42.91
CA GLN A 137 6.66 -50.86 42.41
C GLN A 137 7.54 -51.78 41.53
N GLY A 138 8.16 -51.21 40.51
CA GLY A 138 9.43 -51.66 39.98
C GLY A 138 9.40 -52.37 38.62
N ALA A 139 9.59 -51.65 37.54
CA ALA A 139 10.33 -52.09 36.37
C ALA A 139 10.80 -50.87 35.55
N ARG A 140 12.05 -50.55 35.77
CA ARG A 140 12.84 -49.71 34.84
C ARG A 140 13.26 -50.55 33.64
N GLU A 141 13.26 -49.92 32.47
CA GLU A 141 14.08 -50.16 31.29
C GLU A 141 13.85 -51.46 30.47
N ALA A 142 13.13 -51.30 29.39
CA ALA A 142 13.45 -51.95 28.12
C ALA A 142 13.02 -50.99 26.98
N GLY A 143 14.02 -50.35 26.37
CA GLY A 143 13.88 -49.45 25.27
C GLY A 143 13.35 -50.14 24.01
N GLY A 144 12.19 -49.75 23.58
CA GLY A 144 11.65 -50.01 22.25
C GLY A 144 11.48 -48.68 21.53
N ARG A 145 12.32 -48.43 20.52
CA ARG A 145 12.13 -47.29 19.59
C ARG A 145 10.82 -47.48 18.87
N GLY A 146 9.73 -47.04 19.47
CA GLY A 146 8.46 -46.84 18.82
C GLY A 146 8.40 -45.39 18.29
N SER A 147 8.07 -45.23 17.04
CA SER A 147 7.81 -43.99 16.34
C SER A 147 7.18 -42.97 17.25
N GLN A 148 7.92 -41.89 17.53
CA GLN A 148 7.37 -40.68 18.17
C GLN A 148 6.36 -40.03 17.19
N VAL A 149 5.12 -40.45 17.27
CA VAL A 149 3.99 -39.60 16.82
C VAL A 149 4.00 -38.39 17.73
N LEU A 150 4.13 -37.21 17.20
CA LEU A 150 3.97 -35.94 17.90
C LEU A 150 2.61 -35.96 18.62
N GLY A 151 2.57 -36.49 19.81
CA GLY A 151 1.38 -36.55 20.64
C GLY A 151 1.15 -35.17 21.25
N VAL A 152 0.04 -34.56 20.91
CA VAL A 152 -0.43 -33.35 21.58
C VAL A 152 -0.74 -33.71 23.03
N PRO A 153 -0.06 -33.16 24.05
CA PRO A 153 -0.06 -33.68 25.42
C PRO A 153 -1.40 -33.58 26.17
N PHE A 154 -2.42 -33.01 25.55
CA PHE A 154 -3.73 -32.76 26.17
C PHE A 154 -4.89 -33.61 25.64
N LEU A 155 -4.66 -34.55 24.70
CA LEU A 155 -5.74 -35.36 24.12
C LEU A 155 -5.66 -36.82 24.55
N PRO A 156 -6.78 -37.46 24.95
CA PRO A 156 -6.83 -38.87 25.29
C PRO A 156 -6.33 -39.75 24.13
N PRO A 157 -5.60 -40.85 24.38
CA PRO A 157 -4.99 -41.69 23.34
C PRO A 157 -6.02 -42.33 22.39
N ALA A 158 -7.26 -42.49 22.77
CA ALA A 158 -8.34 -42.95 21.90
C ALA A 158 -8.73 -41.93 20.81
N TRP A 159 -8.55 -40.62 21.07
CA TRP A 159 -8.85 -39.55 20.15
C TRP A 159 -7.73 -39.27 19.14
N GLN A 160 -6.48 -39.65 19.49
CA GLN A 160 -5.34 -39.46 18.63
C GLN A 160 -5.33 -40.35 17.39
N ARG A 161 -6.04 -41.49 17.42
CA ARG A 161 -6.07 -42.48 16.34
C ARG A 161 -7.31 -42.44 15.45
N GLY A 162 -8.28 -41.58 15.73
CA GLY A 162 -9.56 -41.55 15.02
C GLY A 162 -10.00 -40.14 14.63
N ILE A 163 -11.08 -39.66 15.21
CA ILE A 163 -11.77 -38.39 14.89
C ILE A 163 -11.00 -37.16 15.40
N GLY A 164 -10.09 -37.32 16.38
CA GLY A 164 -9.37 -36.23 17.04
C GLY A 164 -8.66 -35.25 16.10
N PRO A 165 -7.83 -35.71 15.15
CA PRO A 165 -7.16 -34.83 14.19
C PRO A 165 -8.14 -34.02 13.34
N LEU A 166 -9.26 -34.62 12.96
CA LEU A 166 -10.32 -33.93 12.22
C LEU A 166 -10.97 -32.83 13.04
N VAL A 167 -11.27 -33.10 14.34
CA VAL A 167 -11.84 -32.09 15.25
C VAL A 167 -10.88 -30.93 15.46
N VAL A 168 -9.58 -31.19 15.65
CA VAL A 168 -8.57 -30.14 15.79
C VAL A 168 -8.48 -29.29 14.52
N LEU A 169 -8.52 -29.91 13.35
CA LEU A 169 -8.50 -29.23 12.07
C LEU A 169 -9.73 -28.34 11.86
N VAL A 170 -10.92 -28.83 12.23
CA VAL A 170 -12.16 -28.05 12.15
C VAL A 170 -12.13 -26.87 13.14
N LEU A 171 -11.67 -27.09 14.38
CA LEU A 171 -11.52 -26.01 15.36
C LEU A 171 -10.52 -24.94 14.91
N LEU A 172 -9.37 -25.36 14.36
CA LEU A 172 -8.38 -24.45 13.79
C LEU A 172 -8.97 -23.65 12.62
N PHE A 173 -9.72 -24.30 11.74
CA PHE A 173 -10.43 -23.65 10.64
C PHE A 173 -11.40 -22.58 11.15
N ILE A 174 -12.22 -22.91 12.14
CA ILE A 174 -13.18 -21.97 12.74
C ILE A 174 -12.44 -20.78 13.41
N ALA A 175 -11.35 -21.07 14.13
CA ALA A 175 -10.55 -20.02 14.79
C ALA A 175 -9.92 -19.05 13.78
N VAL A 176 -9.34 -19.55 12.68
CA VAL A 176 -8.76 -18.72 11.60
C VAL A 176 -9.84 -17.94 10.87
N ALA A 177 -10.97 -18.57 10.55
CA ALA A 177 -12.10 -17.91 9.88
C ALA A 177 -12.69 -16.80 10.76
N ALA A 178 -12.87 -17.06 12.05
CA ALA A 178 -13.35 -16.06 13.00
C ALA A 178 -12.37 -14.91 13.20
N GLY A 179 -11.07 -15.19 13.25
CA GLY A 179 -10.01 -14.16 13.36
C GLY A 179 -9.84 -13.32 12.08
N ALA A 180 -10.01 -13.92 10.91
CA ALA A 180 -9.89 -13.19 9.63
C ALA A 180 -11.05 -12.22 9.36
N TRP A 181 -12.26 -12.54 9.86
CA TRP A 181 -13.47 -11.72 9.64
C TRP A 181 -13.33 -10.25 10.07
N PRO A 182 -12.93 -9.94 11.32
CA PRO A 182 -12.80 -8.54 11.76
C PRO A 182 -11.71 -7.79 10.98
N ALA A 183 -10.60 -8.43 10.64
CA ALA A 183 -9.52 -7.81 9.86
C ALA A 183 -9.98 -7.44 8.45
N VAL A 184 -10.62 -8.36 7.72
CA VAL A 184 -11.18 -8.10 6.38
C VAL A 184 -12.26 -7.03 6.44
N ARG A 185 -13.13 -7.06 7.44
CA ARG A 185 -14.20 -6.07 7.60
C ARG A 185 -13.64 -4.68 7.89
N HIS A 186 -12.61 -4.57 8.73
CA HIS A 186 -11.96 -3.31 9.08
C HIS A 186 -11.31 -2.69 7.82
N LEU A 187 -10.50 -3.47 7.11
CA LEU A 187 -9.84 -3.03 5.88
C LEU A 187 -10.86 -2.56 4.82
N THR A 188 -11.91 -3.34 4.60
CA THR A 188 -12.93 -3.00 3.59
C THR A 188 -13.69 -1.73 3.94
N ARG A 189 -13.98 -1.50 5.22
CA ARG A 189 -14.63 -0.26 5.67
C ARG A 189 -13.76 0.96 5.39
N ARG A 190 -12.46 0.88 5.67
CA ARG A 190 -11.51 1.97 5.40
C ARG A 190 -11.40 2.28 3.91
N LEU A 191 -11.32 1.23 3.06
CA LEU A 191 -11.32 1.40 1.60
C LEU A 191 -12.63 2.01 1.07
N GLN A 192 -13.78 1.65 1.66
CA GLN A 192 -15.06 2.25 1.30
C GLN A 192 -15.15 3.71 1.72
N ALA A 193 -14.61 4.07 2.89
CA ALA A 193 -14.53 5.46 3.35
C ALA A 193 -13.64 6.29 2.41
N LEU A 194 -12.47 5.76 2.04
CA LEU A 194 -11.57 6.40 1.09
C LEU A 194 -12.27 6.61 -0.27
N LYS A 195 -12.90 5.55 -0.82
CA LYS A 195 -13.66 5.64 -2.07
C LYS A 195 -14.71 6.73 -2.02
N LYS A 196 -15.52 6.75 -0.94
CA LYS A 196 -16.57 7.76 -0.75
C LYS A 196 -15.99 9.18 -0.67
N GLY A 197 -14.86 9.36 0.03
CA GLY A 197 -14.18 10.65 0.09
C GLY A 197 -13.69 11.13 -1.27
N VAL A 198 -13.10 10.24 -2.07
CA VAL A 198 -12.69 10.54 -3.45
C VAL A 198 -13.89 10.92 -4.34
N GLU A 199 -15.01 10.20 -4.22
CA GLU A 199 -16.25 10.50 -4.96
C GLU A 199 -16.84 11.86 -4.55
N GLN A 200 -16.86 12.20 -3.26
CA GLN A 200 -17.32 13.49 -2.77
C GLN A 200 -16.44 14.64 -3.26
N PHE A 201 -15.13 14.46 -3.23
CA PHE A 201 -14.17 15.41 -3.77
C PHE A 201 -14.38 15.63 -5.29
N GLY A 202 -14.53 14.54 -6.05
CA GLY A 202 -14.82 14.58 -7.50
C GLY A 202 -16.19 15.21 -7.84
N ALA A 203 -17.14 15.17 -6.91
CA ALA A 203 -18.43 15.84 -7.02
C ALA A 203 -18.35 17.36 -6.70
N GLY A 204 -17.15 17.90 -6.49
CA GLY A 204 -16.93 19.35 -6.27
C GLY A 204 -16.84 19.76 -4.80
N GLN A 205 -16.90 18.83 -3.84
CA GLN A 205 -16.70 19.14 -2.42
C GLN A 205 -15.19 19.18 -2.11
N LEU A 206 -14.50 20.18 -2.64
CA LEU A 206 -13.03 20.29 -2.58
C LEU A 206 -12.46 20.38 -1.16
N HIS A 207 -13.26 20.83 -0.18
CA HIS A 207 -12.86 20.91 1.23
C HIS A 207 -12.91 19.55 1.96
N HIS A 208 -13.52 18.53 1.32
CA HIS A 208 -13.65 17.22 1.94
C HIS A 208 -12.28 16.53 2.05
N ARG A 209 -12.00 15.96 3.24
CA ARG A 209 -10.79 15.18 3.51
C ARG A 209 -11.18 13.81 4.03
N VAL A 210 -10.37 12.82 3.72
CA VAL A 210 -10.54 11.45 4.22
C VAL A 210 -9.80 11.31 5.53
N GLU A 211 -10.42 10.63 6.49
CA GLU A 211 -9.78 10.34 7.77
C GLU A 211 -8.57 9.41 7.57
N VAL A 212 -7.40 9.86 8.04
CA VAL A 212 -6.17 9.08 8.03
C VAL A 212 -6.08 8.28 9.32
N SER A 213 -6.46 7.01 9.28
CA SER A 213 -6.43 6.12 10.42
C SER A 213 -5.47 4.96 10.19
N GLY A 214 -4.64 4.62 11.20
CA GLY A 214 -3.62 3.57 11.11
C GLY A 214 -2.26 4.04 10.61
N ARG A 215 -1.35 3.07 10.32
CA ARG A 215 0.02 3.28 9.85
C ARG A 215 0.37 2.34 8.69
N ASP A 216 -0.63 1.86 7.98
CA ASP A 216 -0.52 0.94 6.86
C ASP A 216 -0.58 1.65 5.50
N GLU A 217 -0.51 0.91 4.42
CA GLU A 217 -0.54 1.42 3.05
C GLU A 217 -1.84 2.18 2.75
N VAL A 218 -2.96 1.81 3.37
CA VAL A 218 -4.24 2.51 3.21
C VAL A 218 -4.18 3.90 3.84
N ALA A 219 -3.54 4.03 5.02
CA ALA A 219 -3.31 5.32 5.65
C ALA A 219 -2.39 6.22 4.79
N ALA A 220 -1.34 5.63 4.19
CA ALA A 220 -0.45 6.36 3.29
C ALA A 220 -1.18 6.88 2.05
N VAL A 221 -2.06 6.07 1.44
CA VAL A 221 -2.89 6.50 0.30
C VAL A 221 -3.87 7.60 0.70
N ALA A 222 -4.52 7.48 1.86
CA ALA A 222 -5.42 8.52 2.37
C ALA A 222 -4.70 9.85 2.62
N ALA A 223 -3.49 9.81 3.19
CA ALA A 223 -2.65 10.99 3.38
C ALA A 223 -2.22 11.64 2.06
N SER A 224 -1.79 10.82 1.09
CA SER A 224 -1.42 11.30 -0.25
C SER A 224 -2.62 11.92 -0.99
N PHE A 225 -3.81 11.31 -0.86
CA PHE A 225 -5.03 11.88 -1.38
C PHE A 225 -5.34 13.25 -0.76
N ASN A 226 -5.26 13.37 0.58
CA ASN A 226 -5.53 14.64 1.27
C ASN A 226 -4.56 15.74 0.84
N LEU A 227 -3.28 15.42 0.64
CA LEU A 227 -2.29 16.36 0.13
C LEU A 227 -2.60 16.80 -1.31
N ALA A 228 -2.99 15.88 -2.18
CA ALA A 228 -3.42 16.20 -3.54
C ALA A 228 -4.70 17.06 -3.55
N ALA A 229 -5.66 16.72 -2.69
CA ALA A 229 -6.91 17.45 -2.53
C ALA A 229 -6.68 18.89 -2.05
N GLU A 230 -5.75 19.10 -1.12
CA GLU A 230 -5.36 20.42 -0.64
C GLU A 230 -4.75 21.29 -1.75
N ARG A 231 -3.86 20.69 -2.55
CA ARG A 231 -3.25 21.39 -3.69
C ARG A 231 -4.29 21.78 -4.73
N ILE A 232 -5.21 20.89 -5.06
CA ILE A 232 -6.27 21.17 -6.04
C ILE A 232 -7.24 22.24 -5.51
N GLU A 233 -7.64 22.16 -4.23
CA GLU A 233 -8.50 23.15 -3.60
C GLU A 233 -7.86 24.55 -3.64
N THR A 234 -6.58 24.64 -3.27
CA THR A 234 -5.81 25.88 -3.32
C THR A 234 -5.73 26.43 -4.73
N LEU A 235 -5.45 25.57 -5.73
CA LEU A 235 -5.37 25.95 -7.14
C LEU A 235 -6.72 26.49 -7.63
N VAL A 236 -7.83 25.79 -7.36
CA VAL A 236 -9.17 26.19 -7.79
C VAL A 236 -9.57 27.52 -7.15
N ARG A 237 -9.30 27.70 -5.86
CA ARG A 237 -9.57 28.97 -5.14
C ARG A 237 -8.74 30.13 -5.71
N SER A 238 -7.45 29.91 -5.97
CA SER A 238 -6.59 30.90 -6.62
C SER A 238 -7.14 31.33 -7.96
N HIS A 239 -7.49 30.37 -8.83
CA HIS A 239 -8.10 30.67 -10.13
C HIS A 239 -9.43 31.40 -10.05
N GLN A 240 -10.32 30.98 -9.12
CA GLN A 240 -11.60 31.66 -8.92
C GLN A 240 -11.40 33.10 -8.46
N SER A 241 -10.49 33.34 -7.51
CA SER A 241 -10.15 34.68 -7.04
C SER A 241 -9.54 35.54 -8.16
N LEU A 242 -8.63 34.95 -8.96
CA LEU A 242 -7.99 35.62 -10.09
C LEU A 242 -9.04 36.06 -11.13
N LEU A 243 -9.97 35.19 -11.51
CA LEU A 243 -11.04 35.50 -12.49
C LEU A 243 -12.04 36.52 -11.94
N ALA A 244 -12.42 36.43 -10.67
CA ALA A 244 -13.32 37.36 -10.03
C ALA A 244 -12.72 38.77 -10.01
N ASN A 245 -11.48 38.90 -9.54
CA ASN A 245 -10.79 40.18 -9.48
C ASN A 245 -10.48 40.75 -10.87
N ALA A 246 -10.03 39.91 -11.82
CA ALA A 246 -9.83 40.34 -13.20
C ALA A 246 -11.14 40.89 -13.82
N SER A 247 -12.29 40.27 -13.54
CA SER A 247 -13.58 40.72 -14.01
C SER A 247 -13.94 42.10 -13.44
N HIS A 248 -13.59 42.40 -12.21
CA HIS A 248 -13.77 43.69 -11.59
C HIS A 248 -12.86 44.76 -12.22
N GLU A 249 -11.58 44.43 -12.42
CA GLU A 249 -10.60 45.37 -12.98
C GLU A 249 -10.81 45.64 -14.48
N LEU A 250 -11.34 44.68 -15.23
CA LEU A 250 -11.74 44.91 -16.65
C LEU A 250 -12.96 45.85 -16.79
N ARG A 251 -13.87 45.83 -15.80
CA ARG A 251 -15.10 46.62 -15.88
C ARG A 251 -14.84 48.13 -15.84
N SER A 252 -13.88 48.60 -15.06
CA SER A 252 -13.58 50.03 -14.90
C SER A 252 -13.10 50.70 -16.20
N PRO A 253 -12.02 50.23 -16.88
CA PRO A 253 -11.59 50.83 -18.15
C PRO A 253 -12.62 50.69 -19.24
N LEU A 254 -13.38 49.57 -19.27
CA LEU A 254 -14.48 49.41 -20.22
C LEU A 254 -15.60 50.45 -20.02
N ALA A 255 -15.93 50.76 -18.76
CA ALA A 255 -16.92 51.79 -18.47
C ALA A 255 -16.42 53.20 -18.87
N ARG A 256 -15.12 53.51 -18.61
CA ARG A 256 -14.51 54.79 -19.07
C ARG A 256 -14.50 54.89 -20.59
N MET A 257 -14.13 53.84 -21.32
CA MET A 257 -14.18 53.80 -22.79
C MET A 257 -15.60 54.01 -23.32
N LYS A 258 -16.57 53.28 -22.72
CA LYS A 258 -17.98 53.44 -23.13
C LYS A 258 -18.49 54.89 -22.94
N MET A 259 -18.09 55.52 -21.84
CA MET A 259 -18.42 56.93 -21.57
C MET A 259 -17.69 57.86 -22.57
N ALA A 260 -16.38 57.65 -22.80
CA ALA A 260 -15.63 58.43 -23.76
C ALA A 260 -16.23 58.34 -25.20
N VAL A 261 -16.60 57.12 -25.62
CA VAL A 261 -17.24 56.91 -26.94
C VAL A 261 -18.58 57.61 -27.02
N SER A 262 -19.44 57.57 -25.96
CA SER A 262 -20.72 58.23 -25.97
C SER A 262 -20.64 59.77 -26.03
N MET A 263 -19.50 60.36 -25.66
CA MET A 263 -19.25 61.80 -25.69
C MET A 263 -18.58 62.29 -26.98
N LEU A 264 -18.14 61.36 -27.87
CA LEU A 264 -17.40 61.72 -29.08
C LEU A 264 -18.20 62.49 -30.09
N ASP A 265 -19.50 62.21 -30.24
CA ASP A 265 -20.38 62.79 -31.28
C ASP A 265 -20.67 64.26 -30.99
N ASP A 266 -20.78 64.61 -29.73
CA ASP A 266 -21.12 65.96 -29.30
C ASP A 266 -19.91 66.86 -28.92
N ALA A 267 -18.69 66.32 -29.06
CA ALA A 267 -17.47 66.97 -28.60
C ALA A 267 -16.83 67.88 -29.63
N SER A 268 -16.21 68.97 -29.15
CA SER A 268 -15.37 69.85 -29.98
C SER A 268 -14.14 69.08 -30.52
N PRO A 269 -13.48 69.52 -31.62
CA PRO A 269 -12.30 68.85 -32.15
C PRO A 269 -11.21 68.61 -31.15
N GLU A 270 -10.99 69.53 -30.23
CA GLU A 270 -10.00 69.38 -29.15
C GLU A 270 -10.43 68.35 -28.10
N GLN A 271 -11.72 68.34 -27.77
CA GLN A 271 -12.29 67.36 -26.84
C GLN A 271 -12.26 65.95 -27.49
N GLN A 272 -12.59 65.83 -28.77
CA GLN A 272 -12.48 64.57 -29.50
C GLN A 272 -11.08 63.96 -29.45
N GLN A 273 -10.05 64.84 -29.58
CA GLN A 273 -8.67 64.36 -29.54
C GLN A 273 -8.25 63.91 -28.11
N ARG A 274 -8.80 64.54 -27.05
CA ARG A 274 -8.62 64.06 -25.68
C ARG A 274 -9.35 62.74 -25.44
N LEU A 275 -10.58 62.61 -25.86
CA LEU A 275 -11.35 61.40 -25.71
C LEU A 275 -10.73 60.20 -26.47
N LYS A 276 -10.20 60.42 -27.66
CA LYS A 276 -9.47 59.39 -28.43
C LYS A 276 -8.25 58.95 -27.69
N ARG A 277 -7.42 59.85 -27.11
CA ARG A 277 -6.26 59.48 -26.30
C ARG A 277 -6.65 58.71 -25.05
N GLU A 278 -7.77 59.04 -24.41
CA GLU A 278 -8.27 58.33 -23.24
C GLU A 278 -8.76 56.93 -23.64
N ILE A 279 -9.42 56.77 -24.80
CA ILE A 279 -9.77 55.44 -25.31
C ILE A 279 -8.56 54.61 -25.60
N ASP A 280 -7.54 55.16 -26.30
CA ASP A 280 -6.30 54.45 -26.61
C ASP A 280 -5.57 54.03 -25.33
N THR A 281 -5.53 54.88 -24.30
CA THR A 281 -4.95 54.56 -22.99
C THR A 281 -5.69 53.41 -22.30
N ASN A 282 -7.02 53.45 -22.28
CA ASN A 282 -7.83 52.39 -21.66
C ASN A 282 -7.73 51.07 -22.45
N VAL A 283 -7.59 51.10 -23.77
CA VAL A 283 -7.32 49.91 -24.59
C VAL A 283 -5.99 49.30 -24.21
N ALA A 284 -4.93 50.12 -24.13
CA ALA A 284 -3.60 49.65 -23.72
C ALA A 284 -3.58 49.08 -22.28
N GLU A 285 -4.35 49.69 -21.34
CA GLU A 285 -4.54 49.15 -19.97
C GLU A 285 -5.22 47.78 -20.00
N LEU A 286 -6.27 47.60 -20.85
CA LEU A 286 -6.96 46.32 -21.00
C LEU A 286 -6.07 45.24 -21.59
N ASP A 287 -5.30 45.54 -22.62
CA ASP A 287 -4.34 44.58 -23.24
C ASP A 287 -3.32 44.15 -22.24
N ALA A 288 -2.73 45.08 -21.47
CA ALA A 288 -1.76 44.76 -20.43
C ALA A 288 -2.37 43.86 -19.34
N LEU A 289 -3.59 44.14 -18.90
CA LEU A 289 -4.29 43.33 -17.91
C LEU A 289 -4.55 41.90 -18.41
N VAL A 290 -5.02 41.75 -19.65
CA VAL A 290 -5.25 40.43 -20.26
C VAL A 290 -3.94 39.63 -20.33
N GLU A 291 -2.84 40.26 -20.76
CA GLU A 291 -1.53 39.62 -20.80
C GLU A 291 -1.06 39.18 -19.40
N GLU A 292 -1.26 40.04 -18.38
CA GLU A 292 -0.88 39.72 -16.98
C GLU A 292 -1.71 38.54 -16.44
N VAL A 293 -3.02 38.52 -16.66
CA VAL A 293 -3.92 37.42 -16.24
C VAL A 293 -3.56 36.12 -16.93
N LEU A 294 -3.30 36.16 -18.25
CA LEU A 294 -2.88 34.99 -19.01
C LEU A 294 -1.51 34.46 -18.55
N LEU A 295 -0.58 35.36 -18.26
CA LEU A 295 0.72 34.97 -17.73
C LEU A 295 0.60 34.35 -16.34
N ALA A 296 -0.15 34.95 -15.41
CA ALA A 296 -0.41 34.42 -14.08
C ALA A 296 -1.03 33.02 -14.16
N SER A 297 -2.05 32.84 -15.01
CA SER A 297 -2.71 31.54 -15.22
C SER A 297 -1.74 30.48 -15.77
N ARG A 298 -0.87 30.85 -16.73
CA ARG A 298 0.14 29.91 -17.26
C ARG A 298 1.21 29.56 -16.21
N LEU A 299 1.60 30.55 -15.43
CA LEU A 299 2.54 30.34 -14.32
C LEU A 299 1.93 29.42 -13.25
N ASP A 300 0.65 29.46 -12.92
CA ASP A 300 -0.01 28.55 -11.97
C ASP A 300 -0.08 27.09 -12.50
N ALA A 301 -0.20 26.89 -13.80
CA ALA A 301 -0.35 25.55 -14.41
C ALA A 301 0.95 24.73 -14.51
N VAL A 302 2.12 25.38 -14.64
CA VAL A 302 3.42 24.70 -14.87
C VAL A 302 4.33 24.92 -13.66
N GLN A 303 4.78 23.87 -12.98
CA GLN A 303 5.59 23.98 -11.75
C GLN A 303 7.09 24.29 -11.97
N ARG A 304 7.62 24.18 -13.18
CA ARG A 304 9.04 24.42 -13.47
C ARG A 304 9.21 25.19 -14.77
N VAL A 305 10.25 26.01 -14.82
CA VAL A 305 10.68 26.69 -16.03
C VAL A 305 11.14 25.64 -17.06
N GLU A 306 10.49 25.61 -18.23
CA GLU A 306 10.79 24.65 -19.31
C GLU A 306 12.11 25.00 -20.02
N ARG A 307 12.43 26.29 -20.14
CA ARG A 307 13.69 26.78 -20.70
C ARG A 307 14.60 27.28 -19.59
N ARG A 308 15.79 26.72 -19.51
CA ARG A 308 16.83 27.19 -18.61
C ARG A 308 18.07 27.50 -19.43
N GLU A 309 18.31 28.77 -19.62
CA GLU A 309 19.50 29.31 -20.30
C GLU A 309 20.30 30.15 -19.29
N PRO A 310 21.62 30.28 -19.47
CA PRO A 310 22.40 31.19 -18.64
C PRO A 310 22.01 32.64 -18.97
N VAL A 311 21.49 33.36 -17.99
CA VAL A 311 21.04 34.77 -18.11
C VAL A 311 21.92 35.63 -17.22
N ASP A 312 22.52 36.66 -17.81
CA ASP A 312 23.24 37.71 -17.06
C ASP A 312 22.25 38.75 -16.53
N LEU A 313 22.08 38.75 -15.20
CA LEU A 313 21.14 39.67 -14.54
C LEU A 313 21.57 41.11 -14.59
N LEU A 314 22.89 41.41 -14.66
CA LEU A 314 23.38 42.77 -14.75
C LEU A 314 23.08 43.37 -16.13
N ALA A 315 23.32 42.60 -17.21
CA ALA A 315 22.98 43.02 -18.57
C ALA A 315 21.46 43.24 -18.70
N LEU A 316 20.66 42.31 -18.16
CA LEU A 316 19.21 42.40 -18.20
C LEU A 316 18.71 43.63 -17.38
N ALA A 317 19.30 43.90 -16.21
CA ALA A 317 18.96 45.03 -15.38
C ALA A 317 19.33 46.38 -16.08
N ALA A 318 20.46 46.43 -16.78
CA ALA A 318 20.89 47.61 -17.52
C ALA A 318 19.93 47.94 -18.69
N GLU A 319 19.51 46.91 -19.43
CA GLU A 319 18.55 47.08 -20.55
C GLU A 319 17.17 47.57 -20.08
N GLU A 320 16.60 46.96 -19.03
CA GLU A 320 15.29 47.36 -18.52
C GLU A 320 15.38 48.64 -17.67
N GLY A 321 16.50 48.87 -16.94
CA GLY A 321 16.76 50.10 -16.20
C GLY A 321 16.81 51.33 -17.07
N ALA A 322 17.44 51.23 -18.27
CA ALA A 322 17.51 52.33 -19.24
C ALA A 322 16.13 52.83 -19.70
N ARG A 323 15.09 52.02 -19.64
CA ARG A 323 13.71 52.40 -20.02
C ARG A 323 13.05 53.35 -19.02
N VAL A 324 13.52 53.34 -17.80
CA VAL A 324 12.96 54.11 -16.67
C VAL A 324 13.98 55.08 -16.05
N ASP A 325 15.11 55.28 -16.74
CA ASP A 325 16.23 56.13 -16.29
C ASP A 325 16.79 55.71 -14.92
N ALA A 326 16.75 54.42 -14.59
CA ALA A 326 17.25 53.90 -13.33
C ALA A 326 18.80 53.84 -13.33
N GLN A 327 19.39 54.13 -12.19
CA GLN A 327 20.84 53.91 -11.98
C GLN A 327 21.11 52.44 -11.68
N VAL A 328 21.89 51.79 -12.54
CA VAL A 328 22.21 50.35 -12.42
C VAL A 328 23.69 50.22 -12.05
N ASP A 329 23.96 49.50 -10.94
CA ASP A 329 25.31 49.23 -10.46
C ASP A 329 25.46 47.78 -10.01
N GLY A 330 26.66 47.30 -9.86
CA GLY A 330 26.96 45.97 -9.32
C GLY A 330 27.94 45.15 -10.12
N SER A 331 27.87 43.84 -9.94
CA SER A 331 28.72 42.86 -10.61
C SER A 331 27.88 41.90 -11.45
N SER A 332 28.45 41.34 -12.52
CA SER A 332 27.79 40.32 -13.34
C SER A 332 27.38 39.13 -12.47
N ALA A 333 26.14 38.73 -12.62
CA ALA A 333 25.53 37.61 -11.91
C ALA A 333 24.74 36.74 -12.91
N THR A 334 25.24 35.54 -13.15
CA THR A 334 24.59 34.59 -14.07
C THR A 334 23.68 33.62 -13.30
N VAL A 335 22.47 33.42 -13.81
CA VAL A 335 21.49 32.46 -13.29
C VAL A 335 20.96 31.57 -14.40
N GLN A 336 20.53 30.36 -14.05
CA GLN A 336 19.87 29.45 -14.99
C GLN A 336 18.36 29.72 -15.00
N GLY A 337 17.84 30.28 -16.11
CA GLY A 337 16.44 30.69 -16.14
C GLY A 337 15.89 30.97 -17.53
N ASP A 338 14.62 31.39 -17.57
CA ASP A 338 13.97 31.94 -18.77
C ASP A 338 14.14 33.46 -18.78
N GLU A 339 14.94 33.95 -19.74
CA GLU A 339 15.23 35.38 -19.86
C GLU A 339 13.95 36.22 -19.97
N ARG A 340 12.92 35.76 -20.69
CA ARG A 340 11.68 36.49 -20.88
C ARG A 340 10.93 36.72 -19.57
N LEU A 341 10.90 35.67 -18.73
CA LEU A 341 10.25 35.75 -17.42
C LEU A 341 11.06 36.64 -16.46
N LEU A 342 12.38 36.47 -16.41
CA LEU A 342 13.26 37.31 -15.59
C LEU A 342 13.17 38.78 -16.00
N ARG A 343 13.17 39.08 -17.30
CA ARG A 343 12.95 40.41 -17.89
C ARG A 343 11.60 41.01 -17.45
N ARG A 344 10.53 40.18 -17.48
CA ARG A 344 9.21 40.63 -17.01
C ARG A 344 9.21 40.95 -15.52
N ALA A 345 9.86 40.14 -14.70
CA ALA A 345 9.97 40.40 -13.26
C ALA A 345 10.70 41.71 -12.97
N LEU A 346 11.85 41.94 -13.61
CA LEU A 346 12.61 43.18 -13.46
C LEU A 346 11.82 44.41 -13.92
N ARG A 347 11.15 44.29 -15.09
CA ARG A 347 10.30 45.36 -15.60
C ARG A 347 9.20 45.74 -14.64
N ASN A 348 8.50 44.73 -14.08
CA ASN A 348 7.43 44.98 -13.10
C ASN A 348 7.94 45.71 -11.86
N LEU A 349 9.16 45.39 -11.35
CA LEU A 349 9.75 46.06 -10.23
C LEU A 349 10.17 47.52 -10.58
N LEU A 350 10.76 47.72 -11.75
CA LEU A 350 11.20 49.04 -12.22
C LEU A 350 10.01 49.96 -12.50
N GLU A 351 8.98 49.48 -13.17
CA GLU A 351 7.73 50.22 -13.41
C GLU A 351 7.04 50.57 -12.10
N ASN A 352 7.06 49.66 -11.13
CA ASN A 352 6.53 49.91 -9.79
C ASN A 352 7.33 51.02 -9.07
N ALA A 353 8.65 50.94 -9.07
CA ALA A 353 9.53 51.91 -8.48
C ALA A 353 9.32 53.33 -9.09
N ARG A 354 9.30 53.43 -10.44
CA ARG A 354 9.03 54.68 -11.16
C ARG A 354 7.65 55.25 -10.84
N ARG A 355 6.64 54.41 -10.75
CA ARG A 355 5.26 54.84 -10.43
C ARG A 355 5.11 55.51 -9.09
N TYR A 356 5.81 54.95 -8.06
CA TYR A 356 5.67 55.44 -6.67
C TYR A 356 6.74 56.41 -6.23
N ALA A 357 7.91 56.44 -6.87
CA ALA A 357 9.04 57.28 -6.47
C ALA A 357 9.49 58.32 -7.53
N GLY A 358 8.94 58.24 -8.74
CA GLY A 358 9.41 59.12 -9.84
C GLY A 358 10.79 58.71 -10.34
N ASP A 359 11.73 59.65 -10.35
CA ASP A 359 13.03 59.52 -11.07
C ASP A 359 14.18 58.93 -10.21
N ASP A 360 14.01 58.70 -8.88
CA ASP A 360 15.08 58.16 -8.01
C ASP A 360 14.94 56.63 -7.86
N VAL A 361 15.26 55.88 -8.93
CA VAL A 361 15.27 54.43 -8.93
C VAL A 361 16.69 53.91 -9.09
N THR A 362 17.09 53.03 -8.18
CA THR A 362 18.42 52.40 -8.19
C THR A 362 18.31 50.89 -8.26
N VAL A 363 19.16 50.25 -9.06
CA VAL A 363 19.26 48.80 -9.18
C VAL A 363 20.65 48.37 -8.79
N LEU A 364 20.77 47.43 -7.86
CA LEU A 364 22.02 46.81 -7.47
C LEU A 364 22.00 45.31 -7.77
N VAL A 365 22.99 44.85 -8.53
CA VAL A 365 23.17 43.42 -8.83
C VAL A 365 24.43 42.94 -8.12
N ALA A 366 24.33 41.85 -7.36
CA ALA A 366 25.45 41.30 -6.61
C ALA A 366 25.39 39.78 -6.58
N THR A 367 26.56 39.15 -6.49
CA THR A 367 26.70 37.73 -6.23
C THR A 367 27.38 37.52 -4.89
N SER A 368 26.78 36.71 -4.03
CA SER A 368 27.35 36.32 -2.73
C SER A 368 27.29 34.81 -2.56
N GLY A 369 28.46 34.17 -2.60
CA GLY A 369 28.55 32.70 -2.59
C GLY A 369 27.78 32.06 -3.76
N ASN A 370 26.80 31.25 -3.46
CA ASN A 370 25.98 30.57 -4.47
C ASN A 370 24.63 31.27 -4.74
N GLN A 371 24.53 32.56 -4.42
CA GLN A 371 23.29 33.35 -4.61
C GLN A 371 23.59 34.62 -5.44
N ALA A 372 22.76 34.81 -6.46
CA ALA A 372 22.67 36.04 -7.23
C ALA A 372 21.49 36.86 -6.69
N THR A 373 21.71 38.16 -6.44
CA THR A 373 20.70 39.09 -5.91
C THR A 373 20.54 40.28 -6.85
N VAL A 374 19.29 40.69 -7.04
CA VAL A 374 18.94 41.96 -7.70
C VAL A 374 18.07 42.74 -6.76
N GLN A 375 18.51 43.94 -6.40
CA GLN A 375 17.75 44.87 -5.56
C GLN A 375 17.30 46.05 -6.42
N VAL A 376 16.00 46.31 -6.42
CA VAL A 376 15.38 47.51 -7.03
C VAL A 376 14.88 48.38 -5.89
N CYS A 377 15.48 49.55 -5.71
CA CYS A 377 15.16 50.43 -4.60
C CYS A 377 14.58 51.76 -5.14
N ASP A 378 13.54 52.20 -4.47
CA ASP A 378 12.84 53.48 -4.71
C ASP A 378 12.89 54.42 -3.50
N ARG A 379 12.56 55.72 -3.69
CA ARG A 379 12.35 56.71 -2.63
C ARG A 379 10.87 57.11 -2.49
N GLY A 380 9.96 56.21 -2.78
CA GLY A 380 8.54 56.46 -2.60
C GLY A 380 8.09 56.46 -1.14
N PRO A 381 6.79 56.38 -0.88
CA PRO A 381 6.25 56.42 0.50
C PRO A 381 6.63 55.20 1.33
N GLY A 382 7.22 54.18 0.72
CA GLY A 382 7.61 52.96 1.41
C GLY A 382 6.43 52.01 1.67
N VAL A 383 6.74 50.75 2.03
CA VAL A 383 5.76 49.76 2.41
C VAL A 383 5.80 49.48 3.91
N PRO A 384 4.66 49.66 4.62
CA PRO A 384 4.57 49.35 6.05
C PRO A 384 4.94 47.89 6.32
N GLU A 385 5.63 47.61 7.42
CA GLU A 385 6.15 46.27 7.74
C GLU A 385 5.06 45.17 7.73
N ALA A 386 3.92 45.46 8.32
CA ALA A 386 2.79 44.50 8.38
C ALA A 386 2.20 44.14 7.00
N GLN A 387 2.57 44.86 5.95
CA GLN A 387 2.01 44.70 4.61
C GLN A 387 3.05 44.18 3.59
N ARG A 388 4.34 44.07 3.97
CA ARG A 388 5.45 43.70 3.08
C ARG A 388 5.30 42.31 2.48
N GLU A 389 4.62 41.40 3.14
CA GLU A 389 4.33 40.07 2.57
C GLU A 389 3.06 40.11 1.71
N ARG A 390 2.07 40.89 2.11
CA ARG A 390 0.77 40.95 1.45
C ARG A 390 0.81 41.65 0.09
N ILE A 391 1.75 42.55 -0.14
CA ILE A 391 1.91 43.23 -1.44
C ILE A 391 2.21 42.27 -2.60
N PHE A 392 2.60 41.02 -2.31
CA PHE A 392 2.83 39.97 -3.27
C PHE A 392 1.56 39.10 -3.50
N GLU A 393 0.46 39.37 -2.79
CA GLU A 393 -0.84 38.72 -3.06
C GLU A 393 -1.43 39.28 -4.36
N PRO A 394 -2.02 38.45 -5.25
CA PRO A 394 -2.66 38.94 -6.47
C PRO A 394 -3.74 39.98 -6.16
N PHE A 395 -3.76 41.07 -6.93
CA PHE A 395 -4.71 42.19 -6.82
C PHE A 395 -4.64 42.98 -5.49
N TYR A 396 -3.65 42.71 -4.64
CA TYR A 396 -3.49 43.47 -3.40
C TYR A 396 -2.90 44.85 -3.69
N ARG A 397 -3.53 45.88 -3.13
CA ARG A 397 -3.09 47.30 -3.21
C ARG A 397 -3.08 47.90 -1.81
N LEU A 398 -2.08 48.76 -1.55
CA LEU A 398 -2.00 49.48 -0.29
C LEU A 398 -3.18 50.45 -0.14
N PRO A 399 -3.85 50.48 1.02
CA PRO A 399 -4.93 51.46 1.28
C PRO A 399 -4.42 52.91 1.09
N GLY A 400 -5.22 53.73 0.38
CA GLY A 400 -4.87 55.11 0.10
C GLY A 400 -4.10 55.37 -1.20
N HIS A 401 -3.62 54.33 -1.89
CA HIS A 401 -2.92 54.47 -3.18
C HIS A 401 -3.76 53.90 -4.36
N ALA A 402 -4.97 53.45 -4.06
CA ALA A 402 -5.81 52.74 -5.02
C ALA A 402 -6.29 53.58 -6.22
N GLU A 403 -6.50 54.90 -6.06
CA GLU A 403 -7.14 55.73 -7.09
C GLU A 403 -6.15 56.57 -7.94
N GLN A 404 -4.93 56.78 -7.46
CA GLN A 404 -3.98 57.71 -8.11
C GLN A 404 -2.94 57.09 -9.00
N ALA A 405 -2.65 55.77 -8.88
CA ALA A 405 -1.41 55.21 -9.43
C ALA A 405 -1.62 54.24 -10.62
N GLY A 406 -2.85 53.94 -11.07
CA GLY A 406 -3.03 52.95 -12.13
C GLY A 406 -2.37 51.58 -11.82
N GLY A 407 -2.73 50.54 -12.50
CA GLY A 407 -2.15 49.20 -12.32
C GLY A 407 -3.02 48.27 -11.48
N VAL A 408 -3.10 47.05 -11.88
CA VAL A 408 -4.12 46.04 -11.48
C VAL A 408 -3.76 45.31 -10.19
N GLY A 409 -2.53 45.48 -9.70
CA GLY A 409 -2.04 44.75 -8.53
C GLY A 409 -1.57 43.32 -8.81
N LEU A 410 -1.32 42.96 -10.08
CA LEU A 410 -0.77 41.65 -10.48
C LEU A 410 0.76 41.68 -10.61
N GLY A 411 1.39 42.81 -10.88
CA GLY A 411 2.83 42.90 -11.18
C GLY A 411 3.73 42.28 -10.11
N LEU A 412 3.52 42.61 -8.83
CA LEU A 412 4.32 42.05 -7.74
C LEU A 412 4.05 40.56 -7.46
N SER A 413 2.83 40.11 -7.64
CA SER A 413 2.51 38.68 -7.52
C SER A 413 3.18 37.87 -8.63
N LEU A 414 3.24 38.40 -9.85
CA LEU A 414 4.00 37.80 -10.96
C LEU A 414 5.50 37.75 -10.67
N VAL A 415 6.07 38.81 -10.08
CA VAL A 415 7.47 38.82 -9.63
C VAL A 415 7.76 37.69 -8.66
N LYS A 416 6.89 37.47 -7.67
CA LYS A 416 7.03 36.38 -6.71
C LYS A 416 6.95 35.02 -7.39
N GLN A 417 5.95 34.77 -8.21
CA GLN A 417 5.78 33.52 -8.94
C GLN A 417 6.97 33.22 -9.86
N ILE A 418 7.48 34.23 -10.57
CA ILE A 418 8.66 34.07 -11.42
C ILE A 418 9.90 33.73 -10.58
N ALA A 419 10.13 34.43 -9.47
CA ALA A 419 11.26 34.15 -8.60
C ALA A 419 11.23 32.72 -8.02
N GLU A 420 10.08 32.30 -7.48
CA GLU A 420 9.89 30.95 -6.92
C GLU A 420 10.11 29.85 -7.96
N ARG A 421 9.69 30.04 -9.20
CA ARG A 421 9.91 29.08 -10.29
C ARG A 421 11.36 28.93 -10.72
N HIS A 422 12.14 29.97 -10.53
CA HIS A 422 13.58 29.96 -10.75
C HIS A 422 14.34 29.41 -9.51
N GLY A 423 13.63 28.90 -8.50
CA GLY A 423 14.22 28.39 -7.26
C GLY A 423 14.71 29.46 -6.31
N GLY A 424 14.27 30.67 -6.55
CA GLY A 424 14.60 31.86 -5.75
C GLY A 424 13.41 32.37 -4.92
N GLY A 425 13.45 33.65 -4.60
CA GLY A 425 12.37 34.32 -3.89
C GLY A 425 12.49 35.83 -3.99
N VAL A 426 11.45 36.55 -3.56
CA VAL A 426 11.41 38.00 -3.49
C VAL A 426 11.03 38.45 -2.10
N ARG A 427 11.60 39.58 -1.65
CA ARG A 427 11.21 40.24 -0.41
C ARG A 427 11.22 41.76 -0.55
N CYS A 428 10.42 42.45 0.26
CA CYS A 428 10.40 43.90 0.36
C CYS A 428 11.11 44.31 1.65
N LEU A 429 12.06 45.24 1.53
CA LEU A 429 12.85 45.80 2.62
C LEU A 429 12.60 47.29 2.71
N ALA A 430 12.78 47.86 3.90
CA ALA A 430 12.84 49.31 4.03
C ALA A 430 14.15 49.85 3.44
N ARG A 431 14.08 50.98 2.71
CA ARG A 431 15.28 51.74 2.29
C ARG A 431 15.68 52.72 3.37
N GLU A 432 16.98 52.80 3.66
CA GLU A 432 17.48 53.83 4.55
C GLU A 432 17.24 55.24 3.96
N GLY A 433 16.65 56.13 4.75
CA GLY A 433 16.26 57.47 4.29
C GLY A 433 14.89 57.54 3.62
N GLY A 434 14.09 56.47 3.66
CA GLY A 434 12.72 56.39 3.11
C GLY A 434 12.65 55.67 1.79
N GLY A 435 11.49 55.05 1.51
CA GLY A 435 11.22 54.24 0.32
C GLY A 435 11.24 52.73 0.58
N SER A 436 11.25 51.96 -0.50
CA SER A 436 11.31 50.51 -0.47
C SER A 436 12.43 49.94 -1.32
N CYS A 437 12.97 48.78 -0.91
CA CYS A 437 13.85 47.94 -1.73
C CYS A 437 13.23 46.57 -1.95
N PHE A 438 13.01 46.18 -3.19
CA PHE A 438 12.58 44.87 -3.59
C PHE A 438 13.80 44.03 -3.96
N GLU A 439 14.04 42.98 -3.24
CA GLU A 439 15.18 42.08 -3.43
C GLU A 439 14.75 40.76 -4.02
N LEU A 440 15.20 40.48 -5.23
CA LEU A 440 15.14 39.17 -5.86
C LEU A 440 16.39 38.38 -5.53
N ARG A 441 16.21 37.10 -5.16
CA ARG A 441 17.31 36.16 -4.91
C ARG A 441 17.14 34.96 -5.78
N PHE A 442 18.23 34.49 -6.40
CA PHE A 442 18.27 33.29 -7.23
C PHE A 442 19.50 32.46 -6.87
N PRO A 443 19.47 31.12 -7.11
CA PRO A 443 20.69 30.32 -7.14
C PRO A 443 21.60 30.83 -8.25
N ALA A 444 22.88 31.09 -7.94
CA ALA A 444 23.87 31.42 -8.96
C ALA A 444 24.17 30.19 -9.83
N ALA A 445 24.49 30.41 -11.10
CA ALA A 445 24.80 29.36 -12.07
C ALA A 445 26.17 28.75 -11.85
#